data_dbb5d3cdc0e3f3eb37f6e3ba2d1d1855
#
_entry.id   dbb5d3cdc0e3f3eb37f6e3ba2d1d1855
#
_cell.length_a   1.000
_cell.length_b   1.000
_cell.length_c   1.000
_cell.angle_alpha   90.00
_cell.angle_beta   90.00
_cell.angle_gamma   90.00
#
_symmetry.space_group_name_H-M   'P 1'
#
loop_
_entity.id
_entity.type
_entity.pdbx_description
1 polymer ?
#
loop_
_entity_poly.entity_id
_entity_poly.type
_entity_poly.pdbx_seq_one_letter_code
_entity_poly.pdbx_strand_id
1 'polypeptide(L)'
;MTLLVISPDYASHLLPLATLATAWADAGERVVVATGPATDSIVRRFGFAREDLRLGRGSNPGVIRAEDQPRGEDDALRGFFAATRRGAVPTLAFQAAARRDDLLWNPLQVAREVRDVVDRVRPDHVVVDHLAFGARLGLVGTGVAHADVVLGHPSALTVGDEVYGCPPAWPSRLHPDPGALADLRRRCEDVRDAFTEQWNTVLAALDPSATASEDAFAETGDVLLLNYPTELHPPERTALLPRHAFLGSAVRTEEPDTEVEEWLARDGAPVVYVSLGSFLSVRSDVLARVAEALRGLDVRVALASGSTSPEALGPVPDTWLVRAELPQVTVLGRACLAVSHGGNNSVTEALTAGVPMLVLPFSTDQFAGAAALEDAGLAEALDPNEASPEGLRAAVRDLLAPERRRRLDSLSADLRRVPGAVRARRALVPAAPDPITSSH
;
A
#
# COMPACT_ATOMS: atom_id res chain seq x y z
N MET A 1 -5.43 -9.77 -26.03
CA MET A 1 -6.24 -8.82 -25.21
C MET A 1 -5.39 -7.62 -24.81
N THR A 2 -6.02 -6.52 -24.42
CA THR A 2 -5.34 -5.31 -23.93
C THR A 2 -5.83 -5.01 -22.51
N LEU A 3 -4.89 -4.90 -21.56
CA LEU A 3 -5.14 -4.42 -20.21
C LEU A 3 -4.79 -2.93 -20.14
N LEU A 4 -5.70 -2.12 -19.62
CA LEU A 4 -5.43 -0.75 -19.18
C LEU A 4 -5.30 -0.72 -17.66
N VAL A 5 -4.19 -0.21 -17.16
CA VAL A 5 -3.92 0.03 -15.74
C VAL A 5 -3.96 1.53 -15.49
N ILE A 6 -4.79 2.00 -14.54
CA ILE A 6 -4.88 3.41 -14.17
C ILE A 6 -4.32 3.57 -12.75
N SER A 7 -3.30 4.41 -12.61
CA SER A 7 -2.58 4.63 -11.34
C SER A 7 -2.31 6.11 -11.08
N PRO A 8 -2.41 6.58 -9.83
CA PRO A 8 -1.79 7.84 -9.43
C PRO A 8 -0.29 7.85 -9.76
N ASP A 9 0.28 9.05 -9.91
CA ASP A 9 1.71 9.24 -10.22
C ASP A 9 2.62 9.04 -9.00
N TYR A 10 2.42 7.89 -8.32
CA TYR A 10 3.12 7.50 -7.10
C TYR A 10 3.72 6.10 -7.25
N ALA A 11 5.03 5.96 -7.03
CA ALA A 11 5.74 4.68 -7.15
C ALA A 11 5.15 3.58 -6.24
N SER A 12 4.72 3.94 -5.01
CA SER A 12 4.12 3.01 -4.06
C SER A 12 2.78 2.43 -4.53
N HIS A 13 2.09 3.10 -5.45
CA HIS A 13 0.85 2.66 -6.08
C HIS A 13 1.12 1.92 -7.41
N LEU A 14 1.95 2.51 -8.25
CA LEU A 14 2.21 1.94 -9.56
C LEU A 14 3.00 0.64 -9.51
N LEU A 15 4.01 0.51 -8.64
CA LEU A 15 4.83 -0.71 -8.55
C LEU A 15 4.00 -1.99 -8.33
N PRO A 16 3.10 -2.08 -7.34
CA PRO A 16 2.27 -3.26 -7.18
C PRO A 16 1.28 -3.45 -8.33
N LEU A 17 0.68 -2.39 -8.89
CA LEU A 17 -0.20 -2.50 -10.06
C LEU A 17 0.53 -3.02 -11.29
N ALA A 18 1.72 -2.48 -11.58
CA ALA A 18 2.57 -2.95 -12.68
C ALA A 18 2.99 -4.41 -12.47
N THR A 19 3.29 -4.79 -11.21
CA THR A 19 3.58 -6.19 -10.86
C THR A 19 2.38 -7.10 -11.13
N LEU A 20 1.16 -6.69 -10.76
CA LEU A 20 -0.05 -7.47 -11.08
C LEU A 20 -0.27 -7.61 -12.58
N ALA A 21 0.06 -6.58 -13.36
CA ALA A 21 -0.10 -6.57 -14.81
C ALA A 21 0.89 -7.49 -15.55
N THR A 22 1.98 -7.95 -14.92
CA THR A 22 2.94 -8.86 -15.57
C THR A 22 2.29 -10.15 -16.05
N ALA A 23 1.24 -10.66 -15.37
CA ALA A 23 0.56 -11.88 -15.81
C ALA A 23 -0.16 -11.74 -17.17
N TRP A 24 -0.50 -10.53 -17.59
CA TRP A 24 -1.01 -10.27 -18.96
C TRP A 24 0.15 -10.20 -19.95
N ALA A 25 1.24 -9.51 -19.61
CA ALA A 25 2.42 -9.45 -20.46
C ALA A 25 3.03 -10.85 -20.67
N ASP A 26 3.11 -11.67 -19.64
CA ASP A 26 3.59 -13.07 -19.69
C ASP A 26 2.68 -13.94 -20.58
N ALA A 27 1.41 -13.58 -20.69
CA ALA A 27 0.46 -14.24 -21.62
C ALA A 27 0.54 -13.67 -23.05
N GLY A 28 1.48 -12.78 -23.35
CA GLY A 28 1.65 -12.13 -24.65
C GLY A 28 0.60 -11.05 -24.95
N GLU A 29 -0.07 -10.53 -23.93
CA GLU A 29 -1.13 -9.54 -24.05
C GLU A 29 -0.56 -8.13 -23.89
N ARG A 30 -1.19 -7.15 -24.52
CA ARG A 30 -0.76 -5.76 -24.44
C ARG A 30 -1.12 -5.15 -23.09
N VAL A 31 -0.16 -4.49 -22.44
CA VAL A 31 -0.39 -3.72 -21.21
C VAL A 31 -0.14 -2.23 -21.49
N VAL A 32 -1.08 -1.40 -21.11
CA VAL A 32 -0.99 0.06 -21.19
C VAL A 32 -1.22 0.62 -19.78
N VAL A 33 -0.35 1.52 -19.35
CA VAL A 33 -0.44 2.18 -18.04
C VAL A 33 -0.77 3.65 -18.24
N ALA A 34 -1.90 4.10 -17.71
CA ALA A 34 -2.28 5.51 -17.65
C ALA A 34 -1.85 6.10 -16.31
N THR A 35 -0.84 6.97 -16.33
CA THR A 35 -0.26 7.62 -15.14
C THR A 35 0.50 8.89 -15.55
N GLY A 36 0.93 9.68 -14.56
CA GLY A 36 1.74 10.87 -14.78
C GLY A 36 3.21 10.57 -15.12
N PRO A 37 4.00 11.63 -15.40
CA PRO A 37 5.37 11.48 -15.88
C PRO A 37 6.39 11.08 -14.81
N ALA A 38 6.13 11.31 -13.53
CA ALA A 38 7.11 11.02 -12.47
C ALA A 38 7.40 9.52 -12.32
N THR A 39 6.43 8.67 -12.66
CA THR A 39 6.56 7.21 -12.61
C THR A 39 6.87 6.55 -13.97
N ASP A 40 7.19 7.32 -15.00
CA ASP A 40 7.48 6.82 -16.35
C ASP A 40 8.66 5.81 -16.39
N SER A 41 9.66 5.99 -15.54
CA SER A 41 10.77 5.04 -15.39
C SER A 41 10.31 3.65 -14.94
N ILE A 42 9.28 3.60 -14.10
CA ILE A 42 8.67 2.35 -13.64
C ILE A 42 7.96 1.67 -14.81
N VAL A 43 7.12 2.39 -15.56
CA VAL A 43 6.40 1.85 -16.73
C VAL A 43 7.39 1.26 -17.75
N ARG A 44 8.46 1.98 -18.05
CA ARG A 44 9.51 1.52 -18.98
C ARG A 44 10.24 0.27 -18.48
N ARG A 45 10.54 0.18 -17.18
CA ARG A 45 11.19 -0.98 -16.58
C ARG A 45 10.38 -2.27 -16.76
N PHE A 46 9.03 -2.16 -16.68
CA PHE A 46 8.15 -3.30 -16.95
C PHE A 46 7.91 -3.56 -18.45
N GLY A 47 8.44 -2.72 -19.35
CA GLY A 47 8.24 -2.85 -20.79
C GLY A 47 6.82 -2.50 -21.26
N PHE A 48 6.05 -1.77 -20.46
CA PHE A 48 4.66 -1.40 -20.76
C PHE A 48 4.60 -0.10 -21.58
N ALA A 49 3.50 0.09 -22.32
CA ALA A 49 3.19 1.36 -22.95
C ALA A 49 2.59 2.33 -21.91
N ARG A 50 2.90 3.65 -22.05
CA ARG A 50 2.32 4.67 -21.17
C ARG A 50 1.36 5.57 -21.96
N GLU A 51 0.21 5.86 -21.34
CA GLU A 51 -0.66 6.98 -21.67
C GLU A 51 -0.52 8.04 -20.59
N ASP A 52 -0.50 9.32 -21.00
CA ASP A 52 -0.40 10.41 -20.04
C ASP A 52 -1.78 10.66 -19.40
N LEU A 53 -1.83 10.57 -18.07
CA LEU A 53 -3.05 10.81 -17.30
C LEU A 53 -2.68 11.43 -15.95
N ARG A 54 -3.24 12.60 -15.66
CA ARG A 54 -2.97 13.31 -14.43
C ARG A 54 -4.17 13.21 -13.48
N LEU A 55 -3.98 12.56 -12.32
CA LEU A 55 -5.05 12.30 -11.34
C LEU A 55 -4.97 13.21 -10.09
N GLY A 56 -3.94 14.04 -9.97
CA GLY A 56 -3.72 14.91 -8.83
C GLY A 56 -2.60 15.93 -9.09
N ARG A 57 -2.29 16.74 -8.10
CA ARG A 57 -1.22 17.77 -8.17
C ARG A 57 0.15 17.19 -7.82
N GLY A 58 0.18 16.33 -6.80
CA GLY A 58 1.39 15.75 -6.27
C GLY A 58 1.87 14.53 -7.07
N SER A 59 3.13 14.17 -6.87
CA SER A 59 3.74 12.97 -7.44
C SER A 59 4.81 12.41 -6.51
N ASN A 60 5.13 11.10 -6.65
CA ASN A 60 6.20 10.47 -5.88
C ASN A 60 6.89 9.37 -6.69
N PRO A 61 8.07 9.63 -7.26
CA PRO A 61 8.82 8.64 -8.04
C PRO A 61 9.53 7.56 -7.20
N GLY A 62 9.54 7.68 -5.87
CA GLY A 62 10.22 6.74 -4.96
C GLY A 62 10.26 7.28 -3.53
N VAL A 63 11.27 8.07 -3.18
CA VAL A 63 11.34 8.77 -1.89
C VAL A 63 10.72 10.15 -2.02
N ILE A 64 9.74 10.46 -1.17
CA ILE A 64 9.07 11.77 -1.19
C ILE A 64 9.82 12.78 -0.32
N ARG A 65 9.97 14.00 -0.84
CA ARG A 65 10.52 15.15 -0.12
C ARG A 65 9.61 16.34 -0.32
N ALA A 66 9.40 17.12 0.74
CA ALA A 66 8.51 18.27 0.67
C ALA A 66 9.03 19.35 -0.29
N GLU A 67 10.35 19.54 -0.36
CA GLU A 67 11.01 20.51 -1.25
C GLU A 67 10.84 20.19 -2.73
N ASP A 68 10.55 18.93 -3.09
CA ASP A 68 10.34 18.49 -4.46
C ASP A 68 8.86 18.61 -4.90
N GLN A 69 7.97 19.01 -3.99
CA GLN A 69 6.54 19.09 -4.28
C GLN A 69 6.11 20.49 -4.74
N PRO A 70 5.05 20.61 -5.54
CA PRO A 70 4.44 21.90 -5.88
C PRO A 70 3.99 22.67 -4.64
N ARG A 71 3.90 24.00 -4.75
CA ARG A 71 3.39 24.84 -3.67
C ARG A 71 1.99 24.40 -3.23
N GLY A 72 1.80 24.34 -1.93
CA GLY A 72 0.59 23.83 -1.27
C GLY A 72 0.69 22.35 -0.94
N GLU A 73 1.17 21.51 -1.86
CA GLU A 73 1.49 20.09 -1.58
C GLU A 73 2.68 19.97 -0.63
N ASP A 74 3.69 20.81 -0.77
CA ASP A 74 4.85 20.87 0.14
C ASP A 74 4.43 21.25 1.57
N ASP A 75 3.50 22.20 1.74
CA ASP A 75 2.98 22.60 3.06
C ASP A 75 2.08 21.51 3.65
N ALA A 76 1.23 20.88 2.84
CA ALA A 76 0.40 19.76 3.26
C ALA A 76 1.28 18.58 3.73
N LEU A 77 2.35 18.28 3.02
CA LEU A 77 3.28 17.20 3.38
C LEU A 77 4.05 17.53 4.68
N ARG A 78 4.53 18.78 4.83
CA ARG A 78 5.14 19.24 6.09
C ARG A 78 4.17 19.16 7.26
N GLY A 79 2.92 19.57 7.05
CA GLY A 79 1.84 19.47 8.05
C GLY A 79 1.56 18.03 8.46
N PHE A 80 1.53 17.11 7.50
CA PHE A 80 1.41 15.69 7.76
C PHE A 80 2.58 15.15 8.62
N PHE A 81 3.82 15.45 8.27
CA PHE A 81 4.98 15.03 9.05
C PHE A 81 4.98 15.61 10.46
N ALA A 82 4.53 16.86 10.64
CA ALA A 82 4.36 17.45 11.96
C ALA A 82 3.25 16.76 12.75
N ALA A 83 2.16 16.35 12.10
CA ALA A 83 1.07 15.61 12.74
C ALA A 83 1.53 14.23 13.23
N THR A 84 2.34 13.49 12.46
CA THR A 84 2.87 12.17 12.86
C THR A 84 3.68 12.22 14.16
N ARG A 85 4.28 13.36 14.51
CA ARG A 85 5.01 13.55 15.77
C ARG A 85 4.12 13.77 16.99
N ARG A 86 2.83 14.11 16.76
CA ARG A 86 1.85 14.36 17.83
C ARG A 86 1.04 13.10 18.19
N GLY A 87 1.19 12.01 17.44
CA GLY A 87 0.53 10.74 17.68
C GLY A 87 -0.49 10.35 16.61
N ALA A 88 -1.09 9.18 16.79
CA ALA A 88 -1.97 8.55 15.80
C ALA A 88 -3.23 9.39 15.50
N VAL A 89 -4.02 9.75 16.52
CA VAL A 89 -5.27 10.49 16.32
C VAL A 89 -5.04 11.88 15.72
N PRO A 90 -4.06 12.69 16.17
CA PRO A 90 -3.71 13.94 15.49
C PRO A 90 -3.31 13.77 14.02
N THR A 91 -2.64 12.67 13.68
CA THR A 91 -2.27 12.36 12.30
C THR A 91 -3.50 12.09 11.44
N LEU A 92 -4.39 11.22 11.91
CA LEU A 92 -5.63 10.87 11.20
C LEU A 92 -6.56 12.10 11.07
N ALA A 93 -6.67 12.92 12.11
CA ALA A 93 -7.45 14.16 12.07
C ALA A 93 -6.90 15.17 11.05
N PHE A 94 -5.56 15.28 10.94
CA PHE A 94 -4.91 16.10 9.91
C PHE A 94 -5.21 15.55 8.50
N GLN A 95 -5.11 14.24 8.31
CA GLN A 95 -5.42 13.59 7.03
C GLN A 95 -6.89 13.76 6.65
N ALA A 96 -7.82 13.62 7.59
CA ALA A 96 -9.25 13.87 7.35
C ALA A 96 -9.49 15.31 6.87
N ALA A 97 -8.89 16.31 7.55
CA ALA A 97 -9.01 17.70 7.17
C ALA A 97 -8.42 17.98 5.76
N ALA A 98 -7.24 17.44 5.46
CA ALA A 98 -6.60 17.62 4.15
C ALA A 98 -7.40 16.95 3.01
N ARG A 99 -8.06 15.83 3.27
CA ARG A 99 -8.88 15.12 2.28
C ARG A 99 -10.16 15.85 1.91
N ARG A 100 -10.72 16.65 2.79
CA ARG A 100 -11.98 17.36 2.55
C ARG A 100 -11.97 18.19 1.27
N ASP A 101 -10.80 18.77 0.94
CA ASP A 101 -10.69 19.77 -0.13
C ASP A 101 -10.03 19.22 -1.41
N ASP A 102 -9.48 18.00 -1.41
CA ASP A 102 -8.60 17.56 -2.51
C ASP A 102 -8.80 16.10 -3.01
N LEU A 103 -9.85 15.38 -2.58
CA LEU A 103 -10.08 14.00 -3.06
C LEU A 103 -10.53 13.92 -4.51
N LEU A 104 -11.20 14.94 -5.02
CA LEU A 104 -11.66 15.05 -6.40
C LEU A 104 -11.04 16.26 -7.10
N TRP A 105 -9.75 16.14 -7.38
CA TRP A 105 -9.04 17.18 -8.16
C TRP A 105 -9.55 17.24 -9.60
N ASN A 106 -10.08 18.41 -10.01
CA ASN A 106 -10.61 18.65 -11.37
C ASN A 106 -11.47 17.50 -11.93
N PRO A 107 -12.47 16.98 -11.20
CA PRO A 107 -13.05 15.67 -11.49
C PRO A 107 -13.71 15.55 -12.88
N LEU A 108 -14.35 16.61 -13.39
CA LEU A 108 -14.92 16.59 -14.75
C LEU A 108 -13.85 16.54 -15.84
N GLN A 109 -12.70 17.19 -15.63
CA GLN A 109 -11.58 17.11 -16.56
C GLN A 109 -10.97 15.72 -16.51
N VAL A 110 -10.67 15.20 -15.31
CA VAL A 110 -10.12 13.84 -15.13
C VAL A 110 -11.04 12.80 -15.77
N ALA A 111 -12.36 12.90 -15.56
CA ALA A 111 -13.32 11.97 -16.17
C ALA A 111 -13.28 11.99 -17.71
N ARG A 112 -13.13 13.16 -18.33
CA ARG A 112 -12.97 13.29 -19.79
C ARG A 112 -11.66 12.67 -20.26
N GLU A 113 -10.55 12.97 -19.58
CA GLU A 113 -9.23 12.43 -19.91
C GLU A 113 -9.21 10.90 -19.78
N VAL A 114 -9.85 10.34 -18.75
CA VAL A 114 -10.00 8.88 -18.56
C VAL A 114 -10.78 8.29 -19.74
N ARG A 115 -11.91 8.88 -20.14
CA ARG A 115 -12.68 8.43 -21.31
C ARG A 115 -11.84 8.48 -22.57
N ASP A 116 -11.12 9.58 -22.81
CA ASP A 116 -10.28 9.73 -23.99
C ASP A 116 -9.15 8.68 -24.03
N VAL A 117 -8.58 8.30 -22.88
CA VAL A 117 -7.62 7.20 -22.76
C VAL A 117 -8.29 5.86 -23.11
N VAL A 118 -9.45 5.57 -22.54
CA VAL A 118 -10.20 4.33 -22.83
C VAL A 118 -10.53 4.24 -24.32
N ASP A 119 -11.00 5.32 -24.93
CA ASP A 119 -11.36 5.37 -26.36
C ASP A 119 -10.14 5.14 -27.27
N ARG A 120 -8.95 5.66 -26.91
CA ARG A 120 -7.70 5.45 -27.66
C ARG A 120 -7.15 4.05 -27.49
N VAL A 121 -7.12 3.55 -26.25
CA VAL A 121 -6.51 2.26 -25.90
C VAL A 121 -7.40 1.09 -26.31
N ARG A 122 -8.73 1.24 -26.19
CA ARG A 122 -9.77 0.21 -26.38
C ARG A 122 -9.43 -1.05 -25.62
N PRO A 123 -9.35 -0.97 -24.28
CA PRO A 123 -8.95 -2.11 -23.46
C PRO A 123 -10.06 -3.17 -23.42
N ASP A 124 -9.64 -4.44 -23.31
CA ASP A 124 -10.55 -5.54 -22.98
C ASP A 124 -10.84 -5.59 -21.47
N HIS A 125 -9.86 -5.14 -20.66
CA HIS A 125 -9.97 -5.03 -19.21
C HIS A 125 -9.37 -3.72 -18.71
N VAL A 126 -10.02 -3.11 -17.72
CA VAL A 126 -9.53 -1.93 -17.00
C VAL A 126 -9.32 -2.30 -15.54
N VAL A 127 -8.15 -1.98 -15.03
CA VAL A 127 -7.77 -2.10 -13.62
C VAL A 127 -7.40 -0.71 -13.12
N VAL A 128 -7.99 -0.27 -12.03
CA VAL A 128 -7.76 1.06 -11.46
C VAL A 128 -7.37 0.97 -9.99
N ASP A 129 -6.46 1.81 -9.56
CA ASP A 129 -6.17 1.98 -8.14
C ASP A 129 -7.43 2.46 -7.40
N HIS A 130 -7.78 1.79 -6.31
CA HIS A 130 -8.97 2.14 -5.53
C HIS A 130 -8.93 3.59 -5.01
N LEU A 131 -7.76 4.14 -4.74
CA LEU A 131 -7.60 5.54 -4.30
C LEU A 131 -7.57 6.56 -5.45
N ALA A 132 -7.63 6.12 -6.70
CA ALA A 132 -7.75 7.01 -7.87
C ALA A 132 -9.21 7.47 -8.07
N PHE A 133 -9.80 8.11 -7.06
CA PHE A 133 -11.22 8.46 -7.01
C PHE A 133 -11.73 9.20 -8.25
N GLY A 134 -10.98 10.19 -8.75
CA GLY A 134 -11.37 10.93 -9.96
C GLY A 134 -11.43 10.05 -11.21
N ALA A 135 -10.51 9.07 -11.32
CA ALA A 135 -10.54 8.12 -12.43
C ALA A 135 -11.70 7.14 -12.30
N ARG A 136 -11.94 6.61 -11.10
CA ARG A 136 -13.08 5.72 -10.83
C ARG A 136 -14.41 6.39 -11.13
N LEU A 137 -14.58 7.64 -10.68
CA LEU A 137 -15.76 8.44 -11.02
C LEU A 137 -15.92 8.60 -12.54
N GLY A 138 -14.83 8.83 -13.28
CA GLY A 138 -14.85 8.88 -14.73
C GLY A 138 -15.30 7.55 -15.39
N LEU A 139 -14.79 6.41 -14.88
CA LEU A 139 -15.18 5.09 -15.38
C LEU A 139 -16.65 4.78 -15.08
N VAL A 140 -17.12 5.04 -13.86
CA VAL A 140 -18.53 4.87 -13.45
C VAL A 140 -19.44 5.77 -14.29
N GLY A 141 -19.13 7.07 -14.37
CA GLY A 141 -19.97 8.04 -15.09
C GLY A 141 -19.98 7.87 -16.62
N THR A 142 -19.10 7.02 -17.16
CA THR A 142 -19.10 6.66 -18.60
C THR A 142 -19.50 5.21 -18.86
N GLY A 143 -19.88 4.47 -17.83
CA GLY A 143 -20.34 3.08 -17.94
C GLY A 143 -19.23 2.09 -18.35
N VAL A 144 -17.96 2.41 -18.06
CA VAL A 144 -16.83 1.53 -18.40
C VAL A 144 -16.64 0.48 -17.30
N ALA A 145 -16.79 -0.79 -17.66
CA ALA A 145 -16.54 -1.92 -16.77
C ALA A 145 -15.07 -1.93 -16.32
N HIS A 146 -14.84 -2.05 -14.99
CA HIS A 146 -13.50 -2.00 -14.42
C HIS A 146 -13.39 -2.79 -13.12
N ALA A 147 -12.15 -3.12 -12.77
CA ALA A 147 -11.82 -3.69 -11.47
C ALA A 147 -11.03 -2.69 -10.63
N ASP A 148 -11.45 -2.50 -9.40
CA ASP A 148 -10.71 -1.72 -8.40
C ASP A 148 -9.64 -2.60 -7.73
N VAL A 149 -8.44 -2.06 -7.55
CA VAL A 149 -7.39 -2.72 -6.77
C VAL A 149 -7.15 -1.97 -5.48
N VAL A 150 -7.41 -2.61 -4.35
CA VAL A 150 -7.05 -2.11 -3.02
C VAL A 150 -5.62 -2.54 -2.73
N LEU A 151 -4.71 -1.59 -2.81
CA LEU A 151 -3.27 -1.79 -2.56
C LEU A 151 -2.90 -1.63 -1.09
N GLY A 152 -3.69 -0.90 -0.32
CA GLY A 152 -3.58 -0.78 1.12
C GLY A 152 -4.11 -2.01 1.87
N HIS A 153 -4.07 -1.97 3.19
CA HIS A 153 -4.84 -2.93 3.99
C HIS A 153 -6.34 -2.81 3.62
N PRO A 154 -7.11 -3.91 3.60
CA PRO A 154 -8.52 -3.88 3.18
C PRO A 154 -9.42 -2.87 3.92
N SER A 155 -9.02 -2.40 5.11
CA SER A 155 -9.72 -1.30 5.80
C SER A 155 -9.62 0.07 5.09
N ALA A 156 -8.84 0.18 4.03
CA ALA A 156 -8.85 1.33 3.14
C ALA A 156 -10.16 1.43 2.32
N LEU A 157 -10.88 0.32 2.16
CA LEU A 157 -12.25 0.26 1.67
C LEU A 157 -13.21 0.16 2.86
N THR A 158 -14.21 1.01 2.92
CA THR A 158 -15.25 0.96 3.96
C THR A 158 -16.30 -0.10 3.65
N VAL A 159 -16.72 -0.86 4.66
CA VAL A 159 -17.84 -1.81 4.58
C VAL A 159 -18.70 -1.71 5.83
N GLY A 160 -20.02 -1.91 5.68
CA GLY A 160 -20.96 -1.81 6.80
C GLY A 160 -20.92 -0.42 7.46
N ASP A 161 -20.74 -0.39 8.78
CA ASP A 161 -20.73 0.86 9.56
C ASP A 161 -19.33 1.53 9.65
N GLU A 162 -18.35 1.07 8.88
CA GLU A 162 -17.01 1.66 8.83
C GLU A 162 -17.06 3.06 8.21
N VAL A 163 -16.17 3.95 8.65
CA VAL A 163 -16.05 5.31 8.14
C VAL A 163 -14.64 5.52 7.60
N TYR A 164 -14.54 5.98 6.36
CA TYR A 164 -13.26 6.21 5.69
C TYR A 164 -12.37 7.15 6.51
N GLY A 165 -11.13 6.71 6.75
CA GLY A 165 -10.15 7.48 7.54
C GLY A 165 -10.21 7.22 9.06
N CYS A 166 -11.20 6.43 9.53
CA CYS A 166 -11.29 5.99 10.92
C CYS A 166 -10.92 4.50 11.01
N PRO A 167 -9.77 4.11 11.62
CA PRO A 167 -9.36 2.71 11.69
C PRO A 167 -10.40 1.86 12.44
N PRO A 168 -10.84 0.73 11.87
CA PRO A 168 -11.80 -0.17 12.55
C PRO A 168 -11.17 -0.97 13.69
N ALA A 169 -9.85 -1.10 13.73
CA ALA A 169 -9.10 -1.81 14.75
C ALA A 169 -7.79 -1.10 15.08
N TRP A 170 -7.29 -1.32 16.28
CA TRP A 170 -6.07 -0.74 16.81
C TRP A 170 -5.14 -1.83 17.38
N PRO A 171 -3.81 -1.70 17.21
CA PRO A 171 -2.87 -2.60 17.87
C PRO A 171 -3.02 -2.60 19.38
N SER A 172 -2.75 -3.74 20.01
CA SER A 172 -3.01 -4.01 21.41
C SER A 172 -2.34 -3.03 22.40
N ARG A 173 -1.22 -2.44 22.01
CA ARG A 173 -0.44 -1.47 22.83
C ARG A 173 -0.73 -0.02 22.51
N LEU A 174 -1.57 0.27 21.52
CA LEU A 174 -2.02 1.62 21.18
C LEU A 174 -3.42 1.83 21.77
N HIS A 175 -3.53 2.72 22.75
CA HIS A 175 -4.77 3.01 23.46
C HIS A 175 -5.20 4.47 23.25
N PRO A 176 -5.70 4.84 22.06
CA PRO A 176 -6.18 6.20 21.83
C PRO A 176 -7.31 6.57 22.79
N ASP A 177 -7.35 7.83 23.20
CA ASP A 177 -8.43 8.34 24.06
C ASP A 177 -9.80 8.16 23.38
N PRO A 178 -10.81 7.58 24.05
CA PRO A 178 -12.12 7.34 23.46
C PRO A 178 -12.85 8.61 23.00
N GLY A 179 -12.66 9.73 23.70
CA GLY A 179 -13.24 11.02 23.33
C GLY A 179 -12.58 11.55 22.04
N ALA A 180 -11.25 11.44 21.93
CA ALA A 180 -10.52 11.83 20.74
C ALA A 180 -10.89 10.94 19.53
N LEU A 181 -11.15 9.64 19.73
CA LEU A 181 -11.64 8.74 18.67
C LEU A 181 -13.06 9.11 18.21
N ALA A 182 -13.95 9.47 19.15
CA ALA A 182 -15.30 9.93 18.80
C ALA A 182 -15.25 11.24 17.99
N ASP A 183 -14.35 12.15 18.34
CA ASP A 183 -14.12 13.39 17.59
C ASP A 183 -13.54 13.13 16.19
N LEU A 184 -12.60 12.20 16.09
CA LEU A 184 -12.04 11.77 14.81
C LEU A 184 -13.14 11.17 13.91
N ARG A 185 -13.97 10.27 14.46
CA ARG A 185 -15.06 9.64 13.70
C ARG A 185 -16.01 10.69 13.14
N ARG A 186 -16.46 11.67 13.93
CA ARG A 186 -17.32 12.76 13.44
C ARG A 186 -16.68 13.54 12.29
N ARG A 187 -15.37 13.86 12.41
CA ARG A 187 -14.64 14.52 11.31
C ARG A 187 -14.58 13.67 10.04
N CYS A 188 -14.38 12.38 10.18
CA CYS A 188 -14.38 11.45 9.04
C CYS A 188 -15.78 11.31 8.42
N GLU A 189 -16.85 11.34 9.22
CA GLU A 189 -18.24 11.39 8.76
C GLU A 189 -18.52 12.67 7.97
N ASP A 190 -18.09 13.84 8.46
CA ASP A 190 -18.20 15.11 7.74
C ASP A 190 -17.45 15.08 6.38
N VAL A 191 -16.29 14.42 6.34
CA VAL A 191 -15.50 14.24 5.10
C VAL A 191 -16.22 13.30 4.13
N ARG A 192 -16.76 12.18 4.62
CA ARG A 192 -17.55 11.24 3.83
C ARG A 192 -18.73 11.95 3.16
N ASP A 193 -19.49 12.72 3.94
CA ASP A 193 -20.69 13.39 3.46
C ASP A 193 -20.34 14.45 2.39
N ALA A 194 -19.32 15.27 2.65
CA ALA A 194 -18.86 16.27 1.69
C ALA A 194 -18.29 15.63 0.41
N PHE A 195 -17.55 14.55 0.52
CA PHE A 195 -17.01 13.82 -0.61
C PHE A 195 -18.11 13.16 -1.44
N THR A 196 -19.09 12.55 -0.78
CA THR A 196 -20.24 11.91 -1.44
C THR A 196 -21.10 12.94 -2.18
N GLU A 197 -21.30 14.14 -1.62
CA GLU A 197 -21.99 15.24 -2.31
C GLU A 197 -21.24 15.69 -3.58
N GLN A 198 -19.91 15.85 -3.50
CA GLN A 198 -19.08 16.19 -4.67
C GLN A 198 -19.13 15.09 -5.72
N TRP A 199 -19.00 13.83 -5.32
CA TRP A 199 -19.07 12.67 -6.18
C TRP A 199 -20.40 12.65 -6.95
N ASN A 200 -21.52 12.74 -6.24
CA ASN A 200 -22.85 12.71 -6.82
C ASN A 200 -23.11 13.90 -7.77
N THR A 201 -22.62 15.08 -7.42
CA THR A 201 -22.72 16.27 -8.29
C THR A 201 -22.02 16.04 -9.64
N VAL A 202 -20.82 15.48 -9.61
CA VAL A 202 -20.06 15.21 -10.83
C VAL A 202 -20.64 14.02 -11.58
N LEU A 203 -21.05 12.97 -10.89
CA LEU A 203 -21.68 11.80 -11.49
C LEU A 203 -22.94 12.19 -12.28
N ALA A 204 -23.82 12.99 -11.68
CA ALA A 204 -25.03 13.50 -12.36
C ALA A 204 -24.69 14.38 -13.58
N ALA A 205 -23.56 15.08 -13.58
CA ALA A 205 -23.12 15.86 -14.74
C ALA A 205 -22.53 14.99 -15.87
N LEU A 206 -22.01 13.81 -15.54
CA LEU A 206 -21.48 12.83 -16.50
C LEU A 206 -22.58 11.93 -17.05
N ASP A 207 -23.44 11.42 -16.18
CA ASP A 207 -24.61 10.59 -16.49
C ASP A 207 -25.81 11.04 -15.64
N PRO A 208 -26.77 11.81 -16.24
CA PRO A 208 -27.96 12.24 -15.52
C PRO A 208 -28.90 11.11 -15.10
N SER A 209 -28.71 9.89 -15.60
CA SER A 209 -29.50 8.70 -15.25
C SER A 209 -28.86 7.86 -14.14
N ALA A 210 -27.63 8.16 -13.74
CA ALA A 210 -26.91 7.42 -12.70
C ALA A 210 -27.61 7.57 -11.33
N THR A 211 -27.63 6.48 -10.58
CA THR A 211 -28.08 6.50 -9.17
C THR A 211 -27.06 7.19 -8.29
N ALA A 212 -27.51 8.10 -7.44
CA ALA A 212 -26.63 8.75 -6.48
C ALA A 212 -26.11 7.73 -5.44
N SER A 213 -24.86 7.85 -5.08
CA SER A 213 -24.23 7.06 -4.02
C SER A 213 -24.68 7.53 -2.63
N GLU A 214 -24.80 6.61 -1.68
CA GLU A 214 -25.01 6.90 -0.26
C GLU A 214 -23.65 7.13 0.46
N ASP A 215 -22.59 6.46 0.02
CA ASP A 215 -21.21 6.63 0.48
C ASP A 215 -20.23 6.38 -0.68
N ALA A 216 -19.69 7.46 -1.24
CA ALA A 216 -18.80 7.37 -2.39
C ALA A 216 -17.42 6.71 -2.06
N PHE A 217 -17.05 6.58 -0.79
CA PHE A 217 -15.87 5.79 -0.41
C PHE A 217 -16.11 4.28 -0.48
N ALA A 218 -17.37 3.86 -0.33
CA ALA A 218 -17.77 2.45 -0.45
C ALA A 218 -18.01 2.01 -1.91
N GLU A 219 -18.11 2.95 -2.86
CA GLU A 219 -18.27 2.62 -4.27
C GLU A 219 -17.12 1.74 -4.78
N THR A 220 -17.44 0.79 -5.65
CA THR A 220 -16.45 -0.11 -6.28
C THR A 220 -16.81 -0.35 -7.74
N GLY A 221 -15.81 -0.79 -8.52
CA GLY A 221 -16.05 -1.33 -9.85
C GLY A 221 -16.73 -2.72 -9.81
N ASP A 222 -16.81 -3.38 -10.97
CA ASP A 222 -17.50 -4.68 -11.13
C ASP A 222 -16.81 -5.82 -10.34
N VAL A 223 -15.52 -5.68 -10.09
CA VAL A 223 -14.71 -6.63 -9.31
C VAL A 223 -13.74 -5.88 -8.42
N LEU A 224 -13.67 -6.28 -7.16
CA LEU A 224 -12.73 -5.77 -6.19
C LEU A 224 -11.54 -6.73 -6.06
N LEU A 225 -10.33 -6.25 -6.31
CA LEU A 225 -9.09 -6.99 -6.16
C LEU A 225 -8.35 -6.50 -4.92
N LEU A 226 -8.15 -7.38 -3.94
CA LEU A 226 -7.51 -7.06 -2.67
C LEU A 226 -6.07 -7.57 -2.66
N ASN A 227 -5.07 -6.68 -2.66
CA ASN A 227 -3.66 -7.06 -2.51
C ASN A 227 -3.36 -7.45 -1.06
N TYR A 228 -4.02 -8.50 -0.59
CA TYR A 228 -4.00 -8.97 0.79
C TYR A 228 -4.28 -10.47 0.86
N PRO A 229 -3.72 -11.21 1.84
CA PRO A 229 -4.02 -12.62 2.04
C PRO A 229 -5.40 -12.82 2.69
N THR A 230 -6.17 -13.76 2.18
CA THR A 230 -7.52 -14.10 2.70
C THR A 230 -7.48 -14.50 4.18
N GLU A 231 -6.41 -15.20 4.57
CA GLU A 231 -6.24 -15.80 5.89
C GLU A 231 -6.17 -14.76 7.02
N LEU A 232 -5.83 -13.52 6.68
CA LEU A 232 -5.76 -12.40 7.62
C LEU A 232 -6.99 -11.48 7.57
N HIS A 233 -7.96 -11.76 6.69
CA HIS A 233 -9.15 -10.93 6.58
C HIS A 233 -10.31 -11.55 7.37
N PRO A 234 -10.94 -10.81 8.30
CA PRO A 234 -12.03 -11.34 9.12
C PRO A 234 -13.19 -11.86 8.27
N PRO A 235 -13.69 -13.10 8.52
CA PRO A 235 -14.77 -13.70 7.73
C PRO A 235 -16.06 -12.86 7.70
N GLU A 236 -16.41 -12.24 8.81
CA GLU A 236 -17.57 -11.34 8.93
C GLU A 236 -17.44 -10.10 8.05
N ARG A 237 -16.24 -9.55 7.94
CA ARG A 237 -15.96 -8.42 7.06
C ARG A 237 -15.90 -8.87 5.59
N THR A 238 -15.36 -10.07 5.32
CA THR A 238 -15.36 -10.65 3.97
C THR A 238 -16.77 -10.81 3.42
N ALA A 239 -17.73 -11.19 4.26
CA ALA A 239 -19.13 -11.38 3.88
C ALA A 239 -19.83 -10.07 3.44
N LEU A 240 -19.28 -8.91 3.79
CA LEU A 240 -19.80 -7.59 3.39
C LEU A 240 -19.19 -7.07 2.09
N LEU A 241 -18.12 -7.71 1.60
CA LEU A 241 -17.47 -7.28 0.36
C LEU A 241 -18.36 -7.58 -0.87
N PRO A 242 -18.36 -6.70 -1.90
CA PRO A 242 -18.97 -7.01 -3.18
C PRO A 242 -18.23 -8.16 -3.89
N ARG A 243 -18.49 -8.40 -5.17
CA ARG A 243 -17.70 -9.38 -5.93
C ARG A 243 -16.21 -9.08 -5.83
N HIS A 244 -15.43 -9.98 -5.26
CA HIS A 244 -14.02 -9.75 -4.93
C HIS A 244 -13.12 -10.96 -5.17
N ALA A 245 -11.81 -10.69 -5.17
CA ALA A 245 -10.77 -11.71 -5.13
C ALA A 245 -9.58 -11.21 -4.27
N PHE A 246 -9.11 -12.08 -3.38
CA PHE A 246 -7.87 -11.86 -2.64
C PHE A 246 -6.67 -12.30 -3.47
N LEU A 247 -5.73 -11.37 -3.67
CA LEU A 247 -4.55 -11.58 -4.50
C LEU A 247 -3.36 -12.15 -3.70
N GLY A 248 -3.42 -12.06 -2.39
CA GLY A 248 -2.29 -12.40 -1.52
C GLY A 248 -1.25 -11.30 -1.52
N SER A 249 -0.32 -11.33 -2.47
CA SER A 249 0.76 -10.33 -2.56
C SER A 249 1.18 -10.07 -4.00
N ALA A 250 1.38 -8.80 -4.33
CA ALA A 250 2.02 -8.34 -5.57
C ALA A 250 3.53 -8.22 -5.35
N VAL A 251 4.23 -9.33 -5.21
CA VAL A 251 5.70 -9.34 -5.04
C VAL A 251 6.38 -9.04 -6.36
N ARG A 252 7.09 -7.91 -6.41
CA ARG A 252 7.82 -7.48 -7.61
C ARG A 252 9.12 -8.24 -7.81
N THR A 253 9.55 -8.32 -9.05
CA THR A 253 10.94 -8.67 -9.39
C THR A 253 11.81 -7.42 -9.27
N GLU A 254 12.97 -7.56 -8.65
CA GLU A 254 13.95 -6.49 -8.49
C GLU A 254 15.17 -6.74 -9.39
N GLU A 255 15.80 -5.65 -9.86
CA GLU A 255 17.07 -5.74 -10.55
C GLU A 255 18.16 -6.21 -9.58
N PRO A 256 19.08 -7.06 -10.00
CA PRO A 256 20.21 -7.51 -9.18
C PRO A 256 21.04 -6.33 -8.68
N ASP A 257 21.34 -6.32 -7.39
CA ASP A 257 22.24 -5.36 -6.74
C ASP A 257 23.42 -6.13 -6.15
N THR A 258 24.53 -6.14 -6.87
CA THR A 258 25.69 -6.96 -6.55
C THR A 258 26.24 -6.65 -5.14
N GLU A 259 26.27 -5.38 -4.73
CA GLU A 259 26.76 -4.98 -3.41
C GLU A 259 25.87 -5.54 -2.30
N VAL A 260 24.55 -5.45 -2.50
CA VAL A 260 23.56 -5.99 -1.54
C VAL A 260 23.66 -7.52 -1.49
N GLU A 261 23.74 -8.19 -2.63
CA GLU A 261 23.84 -9.65 -2.71
C GLU A 261 25.13 -10.15 -2.05
N GLU A 262 26.28 -9.50 -2.29
CA GLU A 262 27.56 -9.82 -1.64
C GLU A 262 27.49 -9.59 -0.13
N TRP A 263 26.84 -8.49 0.31
CA TRP A 263 26.67 -8.24 1.73
C TRP A 263 25.77 -9.29 2.39
N LEU A 264 24.67 -9.68 1.74
CA LEU A 264 23.75 -10.72 2.22
C LEU A 264 24.38 -12.11 2.26
N ALA A 265 25.31 -12.41 1.34
CA ALA A 265 26.01 -13.69 1.26
C ALA A 265 27.08 -13.88 2.35
N ARG A 266 27.48 -12.82 3.09
CA ARG A 266 28.45 -12.94 4.16
C ARG A 266 27.89 -13.79 5.30
N ASP A 267 28.70 -14.71 5.80
CA ASP A 267 28.39 -15.45 7.03
C ASP A 267 28.34 -14.50 8.23
N GLY A 268 27.57 -14.87 9.25
CA GLY A 268 27.49 -14.08 10.47
C GLY A 268 26.11 -14.10 11.14
N ALA A 269 25.85 -13.07 11.94
CA ALA A 269 24.61 -12.89 12.66
C ALA A 269 23.39 -12.74 11.73
N PRO A 270 22.19 -13.07 12.21
CA PRO A 270 20.95 -12.96 11.41
C PRO A 270 20.71 -11.54 10.92
N VAL A 271 20.06 -11.44 9.75
CA VAL A 271 19.78 -10.14 9.09
C VAL A 271 18.43 -9.60 9.55
N VAL A 272 18.42 -8.36 10.00
CA VAL A 272 17.20 -7.57 10.26
C VAL A 272 17.07 -6.50 9.18
N TYR A 273 15.91 -6.46 8.52
CA TYR A 273 15.58 -5.41 7.57
C TYR A 273 14.84 -4.26 8.26
N VAL A 274 15.21 -3.01 7.96
CA VAL A 274 14.56 -1.81 8.52
C VAL A 274 14.17 -0.85 7.41
N SER A 275 12.87 -0.49 7.33
CA SER A 275 12.38 0.53 6.40
C SER A 275 11.08 1.15 6.89
N LEU A 276 10.99 2.48 6.90
CA LEU A 276 9.75 3.21 7.14
C LEU A 276 9.04 3.64 5.84
N GLY A 277 9.47 3.12 4.70
CA GLY A 277 8.89 3.41 3.39
C GLY A 277 9.20 4.81 2.87
N SER A 278 8.61 5.17 1.73
CA SER A 278 8.94 6.39 0.99
C SER A 278 8.48 7.69 1.68
N PHE A 279 7.38 7.65 2.46
CA PHE A 279 6.82 8.83 3.12
C PHE A 279 7.36 9.05 4.53
N LEU A 280 7.53 7.99 5.30
CA LEU A 280 7.78 8.07 6.73
C LEU A 280 9.27 7.97 7.09
N SER A 281 10.13 7.76 6.11
CA SER A 281 11.59 7.82 6.29
C SER A 281 12.11 9.19 6.78
N VAL A 282 11.31 10.24 6.69
CA VAL A 282 11.57 11.56 7.30
C VAL A 282 11.56 11.54 8.83
N ARG A 283 11.02 10.48 9.45
CA ARG A 283 11.01 10.27 10.90
C ARG A 283 12.37 9.74 11.38
N SER A 284 13.41 10.55 11.19
CA SER A 284 14.78 10.27 11.64
C SER A 284 14.87 9.99 13.13
N ASP A 285 14.02 10.62 13.95
CA ASP A 285 13.90 10.38 15.39
C ASP A 285 13.49 8.94 15.72
N VAL A 286 12.61 8.34 14.93
CA VAL A 286 12.18 6.94 15.10
C VAL A 286 13.24 5.99 14.57
N LEU A 287 13.81 6.26 13.38
CA LEU A 287 14.90 5.45 12.84
C LEU A 287 16.14 5.43 13.76
N ALA A 288 16.48 6.55 14.38
CA ALA A 288 17.58 6.63 15.34
C ALA A 288 17.35 5.74 16.57
N ARG A 289 16.12 5.72 17.13
CA ARG A 289 15.76 4.83 18.25
C ARG A 289 15.77 3.35 17.86
N VAL A 290 15.30 3.03 16.64
CA VAL A 290 15.39 1.67 16.09
C VAL A 290 16.85 1.27 15.93
N ALA A 291 17.70 2.13 15.37
CA ALA A 291 19.12 1.87 15.22
C ALA A 291 19.80 1.66 16.59
N GLU A 292 19.48 2.48 17.60
CA GLU A 292 19.98 2.32 18.96
C GLU A 292 19.53 0.99 19.58
N ALA A 293 18.28 0.58 19.38
CA ALA A 293 17.79 -0.69 19.85
C ALA A 293 18.55 -1.88 19.25
N LEU A 294 18.82 -1.83 17.94
CA LEU A 294 19.47 -2.91 17.20
C LEU A 294 20.99 -3.01 17.47
N ARG A 295 21.66 -1.88 17.77
CA ARG A 295 23.09 -1.90 18.16
C ARG A 295 23.39 -2.77 19.39
N GLY A 296 22.40 -2.96 20.26
CA GLY A 296 22.53 -3.82 21.44
C GLY A 296 22.24 -5.30 21.20
N LEU A 297 22.10 -5.73 19.93
CA LEU A 297 21.79 -7.10 19.54
C LEU A 297 22.88 -7.68 18.63
N ASP A 298 23.05 -9.00 18.67
CA ASP A 298 23.90 -9.72 17.73
C ASP A 298 23.14 -9.97 16.42
N VAL A 299 23.02 -8.89 15.61
CA VAL A 299 22.34 -8.89 14.31
C VAL A 299 23.09 -8.04 13.29
N ARG A 300 23.00 -8.40 12.02
CA ARG A 300 23.35 -7.53 10.91
C ARG A 300 22.09 -6.77 10.48
N VAL A 301 22.23 -5.53 10.13
CA VAL A 301 21.07 -4.68 9.75
C VAL A 301 21.23 -4.17 8.33
N ALA A 302 20.20 -4.41 7.51
CA ALA A 302 20.00 -3.74 6.22
C ALA A 302 18.96 -2.64 6.44
N LEU A 303 19.37 -1.36 6.41
CA LEU A 303 18.53 -0.22 6.73
C LEU A 303 18.34 0.68 5.51
N ALA A 304 17.09 0.79 5.02
CA ALA A 304 16.68 1.75 4.01
C ALA A 304 16.33 3.07 4.69
N SER A 305 17.24 4.04 4.65
CA SER A 305 17.10 5.31 5.39
C SER A 305 16.19 6.33 4.72
N GLY A 306 15.88 6.16 3.42
CA GLY A 306 15.07 7.10 2.66
C GLY A 306 15.63 8.52 2.67
N SER A 307 14.85 9.46 3.19
CA SER A 307 15.24 10.87 3.34
C SER A 307 16.03 11.16 4.63
N THR A 308 16.18 10.18 5.55
CA THR A 308 16.98 10.34 6.76
C THR A 308 18.48 10.24 6.44
N SER A 309 19.27 11.24 6.89
CA SER A 309 20.71 11.20 6.71
C SER A 309 21.36 10.12 7.61
N PRO A 310 22.45 9.48 7.18
CA PRO A 310 23.17 8.48 8.01
C PRO A 310 23.61 9.01 9.37
N GLU A 311 24.01 10.28 9.45
CA GLU A 311 24.47 10.92 10.70
C GLU A 311 23.34 10.97 11.74
N ALA A 312 22.09 11.10 11.32
CA ALA A 312 20.95 11.11 12.22
C ALA A 312 20.68 9.77 12.90
N LEU A 313 21.24 8.68 12.36
CA LEU A 313 21.11 7.33 12.94
C LEU A 313 22.05 7.09 14.13
N GLY A 314 23.02 7.98 14.37
CA GLY A 314 24.11 7.78 15.33
C GLY A 314 25.18 6.82 14.80
N PRO A 315 26.02 6.22 15.66
CA PRO A 315 27.09 5.32 15.21
C PRO A 315 26.52 4.10 14.46
N VAL A 316 26.97 3.90 13.22
CA VAL A 316 26.58 2.75 12.39
C VAL A 316 27.71 1.72 12.44
N PRO A 317 27.45 0.48 12.89
CA PRO A 317 28.46 -0.59 12.86
C PRO A 317 28.86 -0.96 11.42
N ASP A 318 30.11 -1.33 11.19
CA ASP A 318 30.63 -1.75 9.88
C ASP A 318 29.95 -3.02 9.31
N THR A 319 29.27 -3.78 10.17
CA THR A 319 28.49 -4.96 9.79
C THR A 319 27.11 -4.61 9.19
N TRP A 320 26.67 -3.35 9.30
CA TRP A 320 25.40 -2.89 8.77
C TRP A 320 25.53 -2.42 7.32
N LEU A 321 24.44 -2.55 6.57
CA LEU A 321 24.26 -1.96 5.26
C LEU A 321 23.21 -0.85 5.37
N VAL A 322 23.63 0.41 5.22
CA VAL A 322 22.75 1.58 5.30
C VAL A 322 22.79 2.30 3.95
N ARG A 323 21.63 2.38 3.27
CA ARG A 323 21.47 3.08 1.99
C ARG A 323 20.15 3.81 2.00
N ALA A 324 20.00 4.84 1.17
CA ALA A 324 18.70 5.53 1.00
C ALA A 324 17.63 4.56 0.53
N GLU A 325 17.96 3.68 -0.42
CA GLU A 325 17.09 2.64 -0.97
C GLU A 325 17.79 1.29 -0.96
N LEU A 326 17.02 0.25 -0.70
CA LEU A 326 17.45 -1.15 -0.77
C LEU A 326 16.45 -1.98 -1.56
N PRO A 327 16.88 -3.02 -2.29
CA PRO A 327 16.00 -3.98 -2.93
C PRO A 327 15.29 -4.80 -1.85
N GLN A 328 14.09 -4.35 -1.47
CA GLN A 328 13.34 -4.85 -0.32
C GLN A 328 13.04 -6.35 -0.41
N VAL A 329 12.59 -6.81 -1.58
CA VAL A 329 12.23 -8.23 -1.78
C VAL A 329 13.45 -9.11 -1.66
N THR A 330 14.58 -8.69 -2.24
CA THR A 330 15.87 -9.39 -2.17
C THR A 330 16.35 -9.48 -0.71
N VAL A 331 16.30 -8.36 0.04
CA VAL A 331 16.71 -8.34 1.46
C VAL A 331 15.77 -9.19 2.31
N LEU A 332 14.44 -9.08 2.12
CA LEU A 332 13.46 -9.89 2.85
C LEU A 332 13.66 -11.39 2.63
N GLY A 333 14.11 -11.81 1.45
CA GLY A 333 14.44 -13.20 1.16
C GLY A 333 15.55 -13.80 2.03
N ARG A 334 16.33 -12.97 2.74
CA ARG A 334 17.42 -13.35 3.65
C ARG A 334 17.21 -12.84 5.09
N ALA A 335 16.25 -11.95 5.31
CA ALA A 335 15.95 -11.41 6.62
C ALA A 335 15.28 -12.42 7.54
N CYS A 336 15.55 -12.32 8.84
CA CYS A 336 14.85 -13.06 9.88
C CYS A 336 13.78 -12.24 10.59
N LEU A 337 13.81 -10.91 10.43
CA LEU A 337 12.88 -9.95 10.98
C LEU A 337 12.84 -8.70 10.08
N ALA A 338 11.67 -8.07 9.97
CA ALA A 338 11.52 -6.75 9.37
C ALA A 338 10.98 -5.74 10.40
N VAL A 339 11.54 -4.54 10.44
CA VAL A 339 11.00 -3.37 11.15
C VAL A 339 10.42 -2.41 10.13
N SER A 340 9.12 -2.17 10.19
CA SER A 340 8.40 -1.41 9.18
C SER A 340 7.32 -0.50 9.78
N HIS A 341 6.88 0.49 9.01
CA HIS A 341 5.71 1.31 9.33
C HIS A 341 4.36 0.58 9.14
N GLY A 342 4.36 -0.62 8.56
CA GLY A 342 3.14 -1.39 8.31
C GLY A 342 2.40 -1.03 7.02
N GLY A 343 3.07 -0.36 6.06
CA GLY A 343 2.49 -0.19 4.72
C GLY A 343 2.25 -1.54 4.05
N ASN A 344 1.05 -1.72 3.49
CA ASN A 344 0.57 -3.04 3.07
C ASN A 344 1.47 -3.77 2.05
N ASN A 345 2.12 -3.05 1.14
CA ASN A 345 3.07 -3.68 0.21
C ASN A 345 4.24 -4.32 0.97
N SER A 346 4.83 -3.61 1.94
CA SER A 346 5.91 -4.16 2.76
C SER A 346 5.43 -5.32 3.63
N VAL A 347 4.19 -5.25 4.13
CA VAL A 347 3.56 -6.32 4.90
C VAL A 347 3.41 -7.58 4.05
N THR A 348 2.78 -7.49 2.89
CA THR A 348 2.51 -8.66 2.05
C THR A 348 3.78 -9.25 1.45
N GLU A 349 4.80 -8.45 1.15
CA GLU A 349 6.13 -8.91 0.73
C GLU A 349 6.85 -9.64 1.88
N ALA A 350 6.82 -9.13 3.12
CA ALA A 350 7.40 -9.79 4.28
C ALA A 350 6.69 -11.12 4.61
N LEU A 351 5.35 -11.14 4.55
CA LEU A 351 4.56 -12.38 4.73
C LEU A 351 4.92 -13.42 3.68
N THR A 352 5.08 -13.01 2.42
CA THR A 352 5.49 -13.92 1.32
C THR A 352 6.91 -14.46 1.55
N ALA A 353 7.80 -13.65 2.10
CA ALA A 353 9.16 -14.09 2.46
C ALA A 353 9.22 -14.94 3.74
N GLY A 354 8.12 -15.03 4.51
CA GLY A 354 8.09 -15.74 5.79
C GLY A 354 8.85 -15.00 6.89
N VAL A 355 8.77 -13.67 6.90
CA VAL A 355 9.51 -12.79 7.81
C VAL A 355 8.56 -12.14 8.81
N PRO A 356 8.70 -12.40 10.13
CA PRO A 356 7.92 -11.71 11.16
C PRO A 356 8.26 -10.22 11.20
N MET A 357 7.34 -9.40 11.74
CA MET A 357 7.47 -7.95 11.67
C MET A 357 7.36 -7.28 13.05
N LEU A 358 8.19 -6.25 13.26
CA LEU A 358 7.92 -5.19 14.22
C LEU A 358 7.31 -4.01 13.46
N VAL A 359 6.05 -3.69 13.77
CA VAL A 359 5.31 -2.63 13.09
C VAL A 359 5.27 -1.37 13.94
N LEU A 360 5.60 -0.25 13.33
CA LEU A 360 5.56 1.10 13.91
C LEU A 360 4.56 1.94 13.11
N PRO A 361 3.23 1.81 13.36
CA PRO A 361 2.21 2.44 12.54
C PRO A 361 2.09 3.94 12.82
N PHE A 362 1.93 4.75 11.78
CA PHE A 362 1.83 6.21 11.88
C PHE A 362 0.49 6.75 11.41
N SER A 363 -0.14 6.10 10.42
CA SER A 363 -1.27 6.71 9.71
C SER A 363 -2.13 5.69 8.98
N THR A 364 -3.31 6.12 8.57
CA THR A 364 -4.23 5.41 7.66
C THR A 364 -4.59 3.99 8.10
N ASP A 365 -4.56 3.08 7.16
CA ASP A 365 -4.85 1.65 7.28
C ASP A 365 -3.77 0.85 8.05
N GLN A 366 -2.62 1.47 8.35
CA GLN A 366 -1.50 0.82 9.05
C GLN A 366 -1.90 0.33 10.44
N PHE A 367 -2.82 1.04 11.14
CA PHE A 367 -3.28 0.65 12.47
C PHE A 367 -4.07 -0.66 12.43
N ALA A 368 -5.06 -0.74 11.53
CA ALA A 368 -5.86 -1.96 11.36
C ALA A 368 -5.01 -3.12 10.82
N GLY A 369 -4.08 -2.84 9.90
CA GLY A 369 -3.14 -3.83 9.39
C GLY A 369 -2.22 -4.38 10.48
N ALA A 370 -1.69 -3.52 11.35
CA ALA A 370 -0.86 -3.93 12.48
C ALA A 370 -1.66 -4.77 13.50
N ALA A 371 -2.90 -4.38 13.80
CA ALA A 371 -3.78 -5.15 14.68
C ALA A 371 -4.03 -6.56 14.12
N ALA A 372 -4.38 -6.67 12.84
CA ALA A 372 -4.60 -7.97 12.19
C ALA A 372 -3.36 -8.88 12.23
N LEU A 373 -2.16 -8.32 12.08
CA LEU A 373 -0.92 -9.07 12.19
C LEU A 373 -0.62 -9.52 13.63
N GLU A 374 -0.91 -8.67 14.64
CA GLU A 374 -0.80 -9.04 16.06
C GLU A 374 -1.76 -10.18 16.42
N ASP A 375 -3.03 -10.06 16.02
CA ASP A 375 -4.06 -11.08 16.29
C ASP A 375 -3.69 -12.44 15.69
N ALA A 376 -3.06 -12.42 14.51
CA ALA A 376 -2.52 -13.63 13.88
C ALA A 376 -1.19 -14.11 14.51
N GLY A 377 -0.58 -13.32 15.42
CA GLY A 377 0.71 -13.64 16.06
C GLY A 377 1.91 -13.55 15.11
N LEU A 378 1.79 -12.78 14.04
CA LEU A 378 2.80 -12.60 12.98
C LEU A 378 3.66 -11.35 13.16
N ALA A 379 3.21 -10.42 14.01
CA ALA A 379 3.91 -9.18 14.32
C ALA A 379 3.75 -8.78 15.79
N GLU A 380 4.55 -7.81 16.21
CA GLU A 380 4.27 -6.92 17.33
C GLU A 380 4.16 -5.48 16.81
N ALA A 381 3.29 -4.69 17.40
CA ALA A 381 3.14 -3.28 17.07
C ALA A 381 3.49 -2.40 18.28
N LEU A 382 4.22 -1.32 18.05
CA LEU A 382 4.57 -0.34 19.08
C LEU A 382 4.25 1.08 18.57
N ASP A 383 3.87 1.97 19.50
CA ASP A 383 3.72 3.39 19.16
C ASP A 383 5.08 3.99 18.76
N PRO A 384 5.23 4.48 17.52
CA PRO A 384 6.50 5.03 17.04
C PRO A 384 6.96 6.28 17.82
N ASN A 385 6.06 6.97 18.54
CA ASN A 385 6.41 8.15 19.31
C ASN A 385 6.84 7.81 20.75
N GLU A 386 6.32 6.72 21.32
CA GLU A 386 6.51 6.35 22.73
C GLU A 386 7.52 5.22 22.91
N ALA A 387 7.73 4.39 21.88
CA ALA A 387 8.63 3.25 21.97
C ALA A 387 10.08 3.67 22.32
N SER A 388 10.56 3.23 23.48
CA SER A 388 11.96 3.42 23.87
C SER A 388 12.88 2.43 23.16
N PRO A 389 14.20 2.69 23.07
CA PRO A 389 15.17 1.74 22.53
C PRO A 389 15.14 0.38 23.25
N GLU A 390 14.89 0.36 24.56
CA GLU A 390 14.77 -0.86 25.36
C GLU A 390 13.51 -1.64 24.98
N GLY A 391 12.36 -0.96 24.83
CA GLY A 391 11.10 -1.56 24.41
C GLY A 391 11.20 -2.14 23.00
N LEU A 392 11.77 -1.39 22.06
CA LEU A 392 12.07 -1.85 20.70
C LEU A 392 12.98 -3.09 20.69
N ARG A 393 14.05 -3.07 21.51
CA ARG A 393 14.99 -4.20 21.64
C ARG A 393 14.32 -5.44 22.21
N ALA A 394 13.42 -5.28 23.19
CA ALA A 394 12.65 -6.39 23.77
C ALA A 394 11.73 -7.03 22.74
N ALA A 395 10.98 -6.23 21.96
CA ALA A 395 10.09 -6.70 20.90
C ALA A 395 10.88 -7.43 19.79
N VAL A 396 12.03 -6.87 19.37
CA VAL A 396 12.91 -7.53 18.39
C VAL A 396 13.38 -8.90 18.88
N ARG A 397 13.81 -9.02 20.15
CA ARG A 397 14.22 -10.31 20.72
C ARG A 397 13.11 -11.35 20.74
N ASP A 398 11.89 -10.96 21.07
CA ASP A 398 10.73 -11.85 21.06
C ASP A 398 10.39 -12.32 19.64
N LEU A 399 10.42 -11.40 18.68
CA LEU A 399 10.13 -11.71 17.27
C LEU A 399 11.22 -12.55 16.59
N LEU A 400 12.46 -12.51 17.08
CA LEU A 400 13.55 -13.37 16.61
C LEU A 400 13.43 -14.83 17.09
N ALA A 401 12.49 -15.13 18.02
CA ALA A 401 12.25 -16.48 18.47
C ALA A 401 11.81 -17.39 17.30
N PRO A 402 12.36 -18.61 17.16
CA PRO A 402 12.05 -19.50 16.03
C PRO A 402 10.58 -19.83 15.86
N GLU A 403 9.79 -19.77 16.94
CA GLU A 403 8.34 -20.00 16.96
C GLU A 403 7.58 -18.98 16.12
N ARG A 404 8.01 -17.74 16.13
CA ARG A 404 7.39 -16.64 15.37
C ARG A 404 7.48 -16.90 13.87
N ARG A 405 8.65 -17.33 13.41
CA ARG A 405 8.86 -17.64 11.98
C ARG A 405 8.05 -18.87 11.54
N ARG A 406 7.99 -19.93 12.35
CA ARG A 406 7.21 -21.15 12.02
C ARG A 406 5.73 -20.87 11.80
N ARG A 407 5.15 -19.85 12.45
CA ARG A 407 3.75 -19.45 12.22
C ARG A 407 3.51 -18.92 10.80
N LEU A 408 4.54 -18.39 10.15
CA LEU A 408 4.48 -17.87 8.80
C LEU A 408 4.67 -18.93 7.71
N ASP A 409 5.21 -20.11 8.04
CA ASP A 409 5.63 -21.10 7.04
C ASP A 409 4.50 -21.50 6.09
N SER A 410 3.30 -21.80 6.62
CA SER A 410 2.15 -22.18 5.81
C SER A 410 1.66 -21.03 4.94
N LEU A 411 1.43 -19.84 5.53
CA LEU A 411 0.97 -18.66 4.81
C LEU A 411 1.95 -18.25 3.71
N SER A 412 3.24 -18.22 4.03
CA SER A 412 4.32 -17.91 3.08
C SER A 412 4.37 -18.89 1.92
N ALA A 413 4.20 -20.21 2.20
CA ALA A 413 4.15 -21.23 1.16
C ALA A 413 2.93 -21.03 0.24
N ASP A 414 1.77 -20.71 0.78
CA ASP A 414 0.54 -20.46 0.01
C ASP A 414 0.63 -19.20 -0.85
N LEU A 415 1.22 -18.12 -0.32
CA LEU A 415 1.45 -16.89 -1.07
C LEU A 415 2.42 -17.10 -2.25
N ARG A 416 3.49 -17.87 -2.04
CA ARG A 416 4.47 -18.19 -3.11
C ARG A 416 3.93 -19.16 -4.16
N ARG A 417 3.02 -20.07 -3.80
CA ARG A 417 2.49 -21.09 -4.73
C ARG A 417 1.72 -20.48 -5.89
N VAL A 418 0.94 -19.43 -5.66
CA VAL A 418 0.20 -18.73 -6.70
C VAL A 418 0.42 -17.22 -6.55
N PRO A 419 1.30 -16.61 -7.35
CA PRO A 419 1.57 -15.18 -7.30
C PRO A 419 0.31 -14.32 -7.49
N GLY A 420 0.27 -13.15 -6.85
CA GLY A 420 -0.86 -12.22 -6.92
C GLY A 420 -1.20 -11.79 -8.36
N ALA A 421 -0.22 -11.61 -9.22
CA ALA A 421 -0.42 -11.33 -10.64
C ALA A 421 -1.25 -12.41 -11.35
N VAL A 422 -0.96 -13.68 -11.07
CA VAL A 422 -1.71 -14.81 -11.63
C VAL A 422 -3.14 -14.84 -11.09
N ARG A 423 -3.33 -14.57 -9.78
CA ARG A 423 -4.67 -14.48 -9.16
C ARG A 423 -5.48 -13.34 -9.77
N ALA A 424 -4.88 -12.17 -9.96
CA ALA A 424 -5.53 -11.01 -10.56
C ALA A 424 -6.04 -11.32 -11.98
N ARG A 425 -5.19 -11.90 -12.83
CA ARG A 425 -5.59 -12.25 -14.18
C ARG A 425 -6.71 -13.31 -14.20
N ARG A 426 -6.64 -14.33 -13.34
CA ARG A 426 -7.70 -15.36 -13.22
C ARG A 426 -9.05 -14.79 -12.75
N ALA A 427 -9.04 -13.74 -11.94
CA ALA A 427 -10.25 -13.09 -11.46
C ALA A 427 -10.99 -12.31 -12.57
N LEU A 428 -10.23 -11.80 -13.57
CA LEU A 428 -10.78 -10.97 -14.65
C LEU A 428 -10.92 -11.72 -15.97
N VAL A 429 -10.05 -12.69 -16.23
CA VAL A 429 -10.05 -13.48 -17.47
C VAL A 429 -10.42 -14.92 -17.11
N PRO A 430 -11.69 -15.33 -17.29
CA PRO A 430 -12.10 -16.71 -17.08
C PRO A 430 -11.25 -17.66 -17.91
N ALA A 431 -10.90 -18.83 -17.34
CA ALA A 431 -10.26 -19.89 -18.12
C ALA A 431 -11.16 -20.26 -19.30
N ALA A 432 -10.55 -20.43 -20.48
CA ALA A 432 -11.30 -20.99 -21.60
C ALA A 432 -11.91 -22.33 -21.14
N PRO A 433 -13.19 -22.63 -21.46
CA PRO A 433 -13.75 -23.92 -21.13
C PRO A 433 -12.87 -25.00 -21.76
N ASP A 434 -12.54 -26.02 -20.98
CA ASP A 434 -11.81 -27.18 -21.50
C ASP A 434 -12.52 -27.69 -22.77
N PRO A 435 -11.79 -27.96 -23.86
CA PRO A 435 -12.41 -28.53 -25.03
C PRO A 435 -13.08 -29.82 -24.60
N ILE A 436 -14.40 -29.83 -24.66
CA ILE A 436 -15.18 -31.06 -24.38
C ILE A 436 -14.57 -32.14 -25.26
N THR A 437 -13.87 -33.09 -24.68
CA THR A 437 -13.49 -34.32 -25.36
C THR A 437 -14.79 -35.03 -25.69
N SER A 438 -15.32 -34.75 -26.87
CA SER A 438 -16.38 -35.55 -27.47
C SER A 438 -15.77 -36.91 -27.82
N SER A 439 -15.82 -37.79 -26.83
CA SER A 439 -15.66 -39.24 -27.10
C SER A 439 -16.90 -39.71 -27.82
N HIS A 440 -16.74 -39.98 -29.11
CA HIS A 440 -17.64 -40.82 -29.89
C HIS A 440 -17.28 -42.30 -29.65
#